data_1831148585f93378465a4ccf1a63a91c
#
_entry.id   1831148585f93378465a4ccf1a63a91c
#
_cell.length_a   1.000
_cell.length_b   1.000
_cell.length_c   1.000
_cell.angle_alpha   90.00
_cell.angle_beta   90.00
_cell.angle_gamma   90.00
#
_symmetry.space_group_name_H-M   'P 1'
#
loop_
_entity.id
_entity.type
_entity.pdbx_description
1 polymer ?
#
loop_
_entity_poly.entity_id
_entity_poly.type
_entity_poly.pdbx_seq_one_letter_code
_entity_poly.pdbx_strand_id
1 'polypeptide(L)'
;MTRKNIIIKVQSLSEVMSEFASVVRDAQAGKIRAPRVGLSFESIDAVRNVLTPKRLGLLKAIREGRPKSVYALAKATGRPLKNTQDDVAMLARLDLVELKRAREKRSPLEPRVHYDSIRLTIPLLDAPTQSCRGLPGRASDGGEKARRA
;
A
#
# COMPACT_ATOMS: atom_id res chain seq x y z
N MET A 1 -10.95 -2.52 18.31
CA MET A 1 -10.99 -1.98 16.94
C MET A 1 -9.66 -2.27 16.26
N THR A 2 -9.69 -3.03 15.22
CA THR A 2 -8.46 -3.39 14.49
C THR A 2 -8.03 -2.18 13.68
N ARG A 3 -6.95 -1.54 14.06
CA ARG A 3 -6.33 -0.46 13.29
C ARG A 3 -5.77 -1.07 12.01
N LYS A 4 -6.45 -0.87 10.91
CA LYS A 4 -5.98 -1.34 9.61
C LYS A 4 -5.01 -0.29 9.06
N ASN A 5 -3.78 -0.70 8.84
CA ASN A 5 -2.80 0.12 8.16
C ASN A 5 -2.73 -0.33 6.69
N ILE A 6 -2.77 0.61 5.77
CA ILE A 6 -2.47 0.33 4.37
C ILE A 6 -0.97 0.51 4.17
N ILE A 7 -0.35 -0.46 3.53
CA ILE A 7 1.07 -0.40 3.17
C ILE A 7 1.17 -0.10 1.68
N ILE A 8 1.82 0.98 1.34
CA ILE A 8 2.16 1.35 -0.04
C ILE A 8 3.62 1.02 -0.25
N LYS A 9 3.90 0.19 -1.25
CA LYS A 9 5.26 -0.18 -1.64
C LYS A 9 5.58 0.41 -2.99
N VAL A 10 6.80 0.88 -3.15
CA VAL A 10 7.36 1.19 -4.47
C VAL A 10 8.16 -0.04 -4.90
N GLN A 11 7.71 -0.70 -5.95
CA GLN A 11 8.29 -1.95 -6.43
C GLN A 11 8.30 -1.96 -7.96
N SER A 12 9.34 -2.53 -8.54
CA SER A 12 9.36 -2.79 -9.98
C SER A 12 8.37 -3.89 -10.37
N LEU A 13 7.96 -3.92 -11.62
CA LEU A 13 7.07 -4.96 -12.13
C LEU A 13 7.63 -6.37 -11.92
N SER A 14 8.95 -6.54 -12.05
CA SER A 14 9.64 -7.81 -11.82
C SER A 14 9.51 -8.28 -10.37
N GLU A 15 9.60 -7.37 -9.41
CA GLU A 15 9.43 -7.67 -7.98
C GLU A 15 7.98 -8.08 -7.67
N VAL A 16 7.01 -7.37 -8.24
CA VAL A 16 5.59 -7.71 -8.09
C VAL A 16 5.29 -9.10 -8.64
N MET A 17 5.83 -9.43 -9.81
CA MET A 17 5.66 -10.76 -10.43
C MET A 17 6.32 -11.86 -9.60
N SER A 18 7.50 -11.59 -9.04
CA SER A 18 8.21 -12.52 -8.15
C SER A 18 7.43 -12.76 -6.86
N GLU A 19 6.90 -11.72 -6.26
CA GLU A 19 6.06 -11.81 -5.05
C GLU A 19 4.77 -12.60 -5.33
N PHE A 20 4.14 -12.36 -6.47
CA PHE A 20 2.98 -13.12 -6.92
C PHE A 20 3.28 -14.62 -7.10
N ALA A 21 4.38 -14.94 -7.76
CA ALA A 21 4.82 -16.34 -7.93
C ALA A 21 5.08 -17.04 -6.59
N SER A 22 5.60 -16.31 -5.59
CA SER A 22 5.80 -16.87 -4.25
C SER A 22 4.48 -17.12 -3.52
N VAL A 23 3.51 -16.22 -3.67
CA VAL A 23 2.17 -16.37 -3.08
C VAL A 23 1.44 -17.59 -3.68
N VAL A 24 1.54 -17.77 -5.00
CA VAL A 24 0.95 -18.95 -5.67
C VAL A 24 1.57 -20.25 -5.17
N ARG A 25 2.89 -20.28 -5.02
CA ARG A 25 3.59 -21.47 -4.47
C ARG A 25 3.20 -21.76 -3.03
N ASP A 26 3.10 -20.73 -2.19
CA ASP A 26 2.67 -20.88 -0.80
C ASP A 26 1.21 -21.38 -0.71
N ALA A 27 0.33 -20.89 -1.58
CA ALA A 27 -1.04 -21.36 -1.67
C ALA A 27 -1.14 -22.84 -2.10
N GLN A 28 -0.33 -23.25 -3.06
CA GLN A 28 -0.25 -24.66 -3.50
C GLN A 28 0.29 -25.58 -2.40
N ALA A 29 1.16 -25.04 -1.52
CA ALA A 29 1.68 -25.75 -0.36
C ALA A 29 0.73 -25.72 0.86
N GLY A 30 -0.50 -25.19 0.71
CA GLY A 30 -1.48 -25.09 1.79
C GLY A 30 -1.20 -24.02 2.84
N LYS A 31 -0.23 -23.17 2.61
CA LYS A 31 0.10 -22.03 3.49
C LYS A 31 -0.76 -20.83 3.13
N ILE A 32 -1.87 -20.66 3.81
CA ILE A 32 -2.74 -19.50 3.61
C ILE A 32 -2.12 -18.33 4.39
N ARG A 33 -1.53 -17.40 3.66
CA ARG A 33 -1.15 -16.10 4.24
C ARG A 33 -2.37 -15.17 4.20
N ALA A 34 -2.61 -14.48 5.30
CA ALA A 34 -3.64 -13.44 5.32
C ALA A 34 -3.37 -12.41 4.21
N PRO A 35 -4.39 -11.99 3.45
CA PRO A 35 -4.22 -11.00 2.41
C PRO A 35 -3.69 -9.71 3.03
N ARG A 36 -2.50 -9.31 2.60
CA ARG A 36 -1.94 -8.02 2.97
C ARG A 36 -2.63 -6.97 2.10
N VAL A 37 -3.41 -6.12 2.71
CA VAL A 37 -3.96 -4.95 2.02
C VAL A 37 -2.80 -4.00 1.75
N GLY A 38 -2.32 -3.98 0.54
CA GLY A 38 -1.21 -3.15 0.12
C GLY A 38 -1.38 -2.73 -1.33
N LEU A 39 -0.88 -1.54 -1.64
CA LEU A 39 -0.78 -1.00 -2.98
C LEU A 39 0.69 -1.00 -3.40
N SER A 40 0.94 -1.41 -4.63
CA SER A 40 2.27 -1.31 -5.22
C SER A 40 2.27 -0.27 -6.33
N PHE A 41 3.27 0.59 -6.32
CA PHE A 41 3.49 1.58 -7.36
C PHE A 41 4.85 1.35 -8.01
N GLU A 42 4.93 1.64 -9.29
CA GLU A 42 6.14 1.45 -10.08
C GLU A 42 7.24 2.47 -9.75
N SER A 43 6.84 3.65 -9.29
CA SER A 43 7.77 4.72 -8.94
C SER A 43 7.24 5.60 -7.82
N ILE A 44 8.15 6.34 -7.19
CA ILE A 44 7.79 7.33 -6.18
C ILE A 44 6.99 8.49 -6.78
N ASP A 45 7.23 8.83 -8.04
CA ASP A 45 6.48 9.86 -8.74
C ASP A 45 5.03 9.45 -8.95
N ALA A 46 4.79 8.16 -9.24
CA ALA A 46 3.44 7.61 -9.30
C ALA A 46 2.71 7.75 -7.95
N VAL A 47 3.39 7.48 -6.85
CA VAL A 47 2.85 7.68 -5.50
C VAL A 47 2.52 9.16 -5.26
N ARG A 48 3.43 10.07 -5.61
CA ARG A 48 3.22 11.52 -5.45
C ARG A 48 2.07 12.05 -6.28
N ASN A 49 1.87 11.52 -7.48
CA ASN A 49 0.76 11.89 -8.36
C ASN A 49 -0.60 11.44 -7.81
N VAL A 50 -0.63 10.35 -7.06
CA VAL A 50 -1.84 9.83 -6.43
C VAL A 50 -2.09 10.47 -5.06
N LEU A 51 -1.08 10.45 -4.19
CA LEU A 51 -1.16 10.96 -2.82
C LEU A 51 -0.74 12.42 -2.73
N THR A 52 -1.47 13.29 -3.39
CA THR A 52 -1.27 14.73 -3.25
C THR A 52 -1.73 15.22 -1.87
N PRO A 53 -1.18 16.34 -1.37
CA PRO A 53 -1.63 16.92 -0.09
C PRO A 53 -3.15 17.15 -0.04
N LYS A 54 -3.75 17.53 -1.16
CA LYS A 54 -5.20 17.74 -1.28
C LYS A 54 -5.99 16.44 -1.12
N ARG A 55 -5.52 15.34 -1.71
CA ARG A 55 -6.16 14.02 -1.60
C ARG A 55 -5.95 13.40 -0.22
N LEU A 56 -4.78 13.61 0.38
CA LEU A 56 -4.54 13.21 1.78
C LEU A 56 -5.49 13.96 2.73
N GLY A 57 -5.72 15.25 2.48
CA GLY A 57 -6.71 16.03 3.21
C GLY A 57 -8.14 15.48 3.06
N LEU A 58 -8.52 15.00 1.86
CA LEU A 58 -9.80 14.33 1.64
C LEU A 58 -9.91 13.01 2.43
N LEU A 59 -8.87 12.18 2.39
CA LEU A 59 -8.85 10.93 3.15
C LEU A 59 -9.02 11.17 4.65
N LYS A 60 -8.34 12.18 5.18
CA LYS A 60 -8.45 12.60 6.58
C LYS A 60 -9.87 13.08 6.89
N ALA A 61 -10.43 13.95 6.06
CA ALA A 61 -11.80 14.47 6.23
C ALA A 61 -12.85 13.35 6.19
N ILE A 62 -12.69 12.35 5.32
CA ILE A 62 -13.57 11.18 5.27
C ILE A 62 -13.45 10.35 6.54
N ARG A 63 -12.22 10.14 7.03
CA ARG A 63 -11.97 9.31 8.21
C ARG A 63 -12.52 9.95 9.48
N GLU A 64 -12.32 11.24 9.65
CA GLU A 64 -12.74 11.99 10.83
C GLU A 64 -14.22 12.38 10.77
N GLY A 65 -14.66 12.94 9.65
CA GLY A 65 -15.99 13.52 9.50
C GLY A 65 -17.09 12.55 9.09
N ARG A 66 -16.74 11.39 8.53
CA ARG A 66 -17.68 10.38 8.01
C ARG A 66 -18.84 10.99 7.21
N PRO A 67 -18.54 11.72 6.13
CA PRO A 67 -19.56 12.41 5.36
C PRO A 67 -20.52 11.42 4.71
N LYS A 68 -21.81 11.72 4.74
CA LYS A 68 -22.86 10.87 4.17
C LYS A 68 -22.94 10.93 2.63
N SER A 69 -22.17 11.82 2.02
CA SER A 69 -22.12 11.97 0.56
C SER A 69 -20.84 12.67 0.13
N VAL A 70 -20.48 12.51 -1.14
CA VAL A 70 -19.38 13.25 -1.75
C VAL A 70 -19.66 14.76 -1.76
N TYR A 71 -20.92 15.15 -1.89
CA TYR A 71 -21.34 16.55 -1.79
C TYR A 71 -21.06 17.13 -0.39
N ALA A 72 -21.42 16.39 0.67
CA ALA A 72 -21.12 16.79 2.04
C ALA A 72 -19.62 16.90 2.29
N LEU A 73 -18.83 16.00 1.72
CA LEU A 73 -17.37 16.04 1.77
C LEU A 73 -16.81 17.29 1.08
N ALA A 74 -17.30 17.62 -0.12
CA ALA A 74 -16.88 18.81 -0.86
C ALA A 74 -17.17 20.08 -0.05
N LYS A 75 -18.36 20.16 0.54
CA LYS A 75 -18.76 21.28 1.39
C LYS A 75 -17.90 21.39 2.66
N ALA A 76 -17.62 20.27 3.31
CA ALA A 76 -16.78 20.24 4.52
C ALA A 76 -15.32 20.66 4.26
N THR A 77 -14.81 20.34 3.09
CA THR A 77 -13.43 20.69 2.69
C THR A 77 -13.32 22.03 1.94
N GLY A 78 -14.45 22.68 1.65
CA GLY A 78 -14.47 23.95 0.89
C GLY A 78 -14.00 23.83 -0.55
N ARG A 79 -14.15 22.64 -1.17
CA ARG A 79 -13.66 22.34 -2.52
C ARG A 79 -14.79 22.24 -3.55
N PRO A 80 -14.52 22.55 -4.82
CA PRO A 80 -15.49 22.32 -5.89
C PRO A 80 -15.93 20.86 -5.94
N LEU A 81 -17.23 20.62 -6.08
CA LEU A 81 -17.81 19.29 -6.09
C LEU A 81 -17.18 18.39 -7.17
N LYS A 82 -17.02 18.91 -8.38
CA LYS A 82 -16.44 18.18 -9.52
C LYS A 82 -15.05 17.65 -9.19
N ASN A 83 -14.17 18.52 -8.70
CA ASN A 83 -12.80 18.12 -8.33
C ASN A 83 -12.78 17.09 -7.21
N THR A 84 -13.70 17.24 -6.25
CA THR A 84 -13.83 16.27 -5.15
C THR A 84 -14.34 14.92 -5.65
N GLN A 85 -15.28 14.90 -6.57
CA GLN A 85 -15.76 13.66 -7.21
C GLN A 85 -14.66 12.94 -7.97
N ASP A 86 -13.87 13.68 -8.78
CA ASP A 86 -12.77 13.11 -9.56
C ASP A 86 -11.68 12.52 -8.64
N ASP A 87 -11.31 13.24 -7.59
CA ASP A 87 -10.33 12.78 -6.61
C ASP A 87 -10.83 11.55 -5.83
N VAL A 88 -12.09 11.55 -5.40
CA VAL A 88 -12.70 10.41 -4.68
C VAL A 88 -12.82 9.20 -5.61
N ALA A 89 -13.21 9.39 -6.88
CA ALA A 89 -13.28 8.31 -7.86
C ALA A 89 -11.89 7.68 -8.09
N MET A 90 -10.86 8.49 -8.19
CA MET A 90 -9.48 8.01 -8.34
C MET A 90 -9.01 7.22 -7.10
N LEU A 91 -9.27 7.73 -5.91
CA LEU A 91 -8.95 7.05 -4.66
C LEU A 91 -9.73 5.73 -4.50
N ALA A 92 -10.97 5.69 -4.97
CA ALA A 92 -11.79 4.47 -4.96
C ALA A 92 -11.26 3.40 -5.92
N ARG A 93 -10.73 3.79 -7.08
CA ARG A 93 -10.08 2.85 -8.02
C ARG A 93 -8.84 2.16 -7.41
N LEU A 94 -8.21 2.80 -6.45
CA LEU A 94 -7.04 2.29 -5.75
C LEU A 94 -7.39 1.62 -4.41
N ASP A 95 -8.67 1.36 -4.17
CA ASP A 95 -9.18 0.79 -2.92
C ASP A 95 -8.80 1.59 -1.64
N LEU A 96 -8.43 2.85 -1.82
CA LEU A 96 -8.14 3.76 -0.70
C LEU A 96 -9.42 4.34 -0.08
N VAL A 97 -10.49 4.42 -0.86
CA VAL A 97 -11.81 4.87 -0.43
C VAL A 97 -12.84 3.85 -0.88
N GLU A 98 -13.68 3.39 0.02
CA GLU A 98 -14.85 2.59 -0.30
C GLU A 98 -16.04 3.52 -0.53
N LEU A 99 -16.73 3.36 -1.66
CA LEU A 99 -17.96 4.07 -1.95
C LEU A 99 -19.14 3.16 -1.65
N LYS A 100 -19.84 3.42 -0.55
CA LYS A 100 -21.08 2.70 -0.22
C LYS A 100 -22.29 3.45 -0.76
N ARG A 101 -23.20 2.71 -1.34
CA ARG A 101 -24.52 3.21 -1.69
C ARG A 101 -25.52 2.69 -0.65
N ALA A 102 -26.33 3.56 -0.07
CA ALA A 102 -27.45 3.13 0.76
C ALA A 102 -28.43 2.30 -0.09
N ARG A 103 -29.29 1.51 0.57
CA ARG A 103 -30.17 0.52 -0.08
C ARG A 103 -31.07 1.07 -1.19
N GLU A 104 -31.35 2.36 -1.20
CA GLU A 104 -32.19 2.99 -2.21
C GLU A 104 -31.38 3.35 -3.47
N LYS A 105 -31.90 3.03 -4.64
CA LYS A 105 -31.23 3.24 -5.95
C LYS A 105 -30.79 4.68 -6.22
N ARG A 106 -31.38 5.66 -5.55
CA ARG A 106 -31.07 7.10 -5.69
C ARG A 106 -30.26 7.67 -4.54
N SER A 107 -29.81 6.85 -3.61
CA SER A 107 -29.01 7.30 -2.48
C SER A 107 -27.66 7.83 -2.91
N PRO A 108 -27.18 8.92 -2.29
CA PRO A 108 -25.85 9.44 -2.57
C PRO A 108 -24.78 8.42 -2.17
N LEU A 109 -23.66 8.47 -2.88
CA LEU A 109 -22.50 7.65 -2.55
C LEU A 109 -21.81 8.17 -1.30
N GLU A 110 -21.72 7.32 -0.29
CA GLU A 110 -21.05 7.60 0.97
C GLU A 110 -19.59 7.15 0.90
N PRO A 111 -18.62 8.05 0.92
CA PRO A 111 -17.22 7.69 0.96
C PRO A 111 -16.82 7.23 2.37
N ARG A 112 -16.11 6.10 2.46
CA ARG A 112 -15.60 5.55 3.71
C ARG A 112 -14.13 5.19 3.60
N VAL A 113 -13.41 5.40 4.69
CA VAL A 113 -12.01 5.00 4.88
C VAL A 113 -11.93 4.10 6.10
N HIS A 114 -11.40 2.89 5.92
CA HIS A 114 -11.36 1.84 6.94
C HIS A 114 -10.01 1.69 7.65
N TYR A 115 -9.04 2.52 7.31
CA TYR A 115 -7.70 2.48 7.90
C TYR A 115 -7.38 3.78 8.63
N ASP A 116 -6.45 3.70 9.55
CA ASP A 116 -6.04 4.82 10.39
C ASP A 116 -4.73 5.45 9.90
N SER A 117 -3.91 4.70 9.16
CA SER A 117 -2.64 5.19 8.65
C SER A 117 -2.24 4.56 7.32
N ILE A 118 -1.46 5.32 6.57
CA ILE A 118 -0.81 4.88 5.33
C ILE A 118 0.69 4.80 5.63
N ARG A 119 1.29 3.64 5.35
CA ARG A 119 2.73 3.45 5.45
C ARG A 119 3.33 3.36 4.06
N LEU A 120 4.27 4.22 3.76
CA LEU A 120 5.03 4.18 2.52
C LEU A 120 6.35 3.46 2.77
N THR A 121 6.62 2.43 2.00
CA THR A 121 7.87 1.68 2.04
C THR A 121 8.60 1.86 0.71
N ILE A 122 9.78 2.43 0.78
CA ILE A 122 10.66 2.63 -0.38
C ILE A 122 11.89 1.76 -0.15
N PRO A 123 12.09 0.69 -0.93
CA PRO A 123 13.30 -0.10 -0.83
C PRO A 123 14.49 0.71 -1.36
N LEU A 124 15.56 0.77 -0.61
CA LEU A 124 16.83 1.39 -1.03
C LEU A 124 17.82 0.35 -1.56
N LEU A 125 17.57 -0.91 -1.23
CA LEU A 125 18.34 -2.04 -1.72
C LEU A 125 17.37 -2.93 -2.48
N ASP A 126 17.80 -3.42 -3.63
CA ASP A 126 17.07 -4.48 -4.29
C ASP A 126 16.96 -5.65 -3.32
N ALA A 127 15.74 -6.16 -3.15
CA ALA A 127 15.55 -7.35 -2.35
C ALA A 127 16.51 -8.41 -2.88
N PRO A 128 17.37 -9.00 -2.03
CA PRO A 128 18.21 -10.07 -2.50
C PRO A 128 17.27 -11.12 -3.07
N THR A 129 17.42 -11.37 -4.36
CA THR A 129 16.92 -12.61 -4.92
C THR A 129 17.44 -13.68 -3.98
N GLN A 130 16.57 -14.21 -3.15
CA GLN A 130 16.95 -15.34 -2.31
C GLN A 130 17.19 -16.53 -3.22
N SER A 131 18.30 -16.47 -3.89
CA SER A 131 19.03 -17.65 -4.22
C SER A 131 19.54 -18.15 -2.88
N CYS A 132 18.71 -18.90 -2.19
CA CYS A 132 19.14 -19.70 -1.05
C CYS A 132 20.01 -20.84 -1.56
N ARG A 133 21.12 -20.49 -2.17
CA ARG A 133 22.27 -21.38 -2.20
C ARG A 133 23.06 -20.98 -0.98
N GLY A 134 22.96 -21.82 0.04
CA GLY A 134 23.79 -21.70 1.20
C GLY A 134 25.21 -21.42 0.74
N LEU A 135 25.70 -20.25 1.03
CA LEU A 135 27.10 -20.00 0.99
C LEU A 135 27.72 -20.98 1.97
N PRO A 136 28.59 -21.91 1.53
CA PRO A 136 29.36 -22.69 2.46
C PRO A 136 30.05 -21.70 3.35
N GLY A 137 29.81 -21.81 4.65
CA GLY A 137 30.52 -21.02 5.62
C GLY A 137 31.97 -21.07 5.32
N ARG A 138 32.53 -19.96 4.91
CA ARG A 138 33.94 -19.86 4.79
C ARG A 138 34.51 -19.91 6.19
N ALA A 139 34.98 -21.07 6.57
CA ALA A 139 35.86 -21.16 7.70
C ALA A 139 37.06 -20.25 7.39
N SER A 140 37.10 -19.14 8.05
CA SER A 140 38.30 -18.34 8.05
C SER A 140 39.32 -19.12 8.86
N ASP A 141 40.14 -19.90 8.17
CA ASP A 141 41.34 -20.37 8.73
C ASP A 141 42.29 -19.19 8.83
N GLY A 142 42.21 -18.51 9.93
CA GLY A 142 43.15 -17.50 10.33
C GLY A 142 44.29 -18.09 11.16
N GLY A 143 44.78 -19.22 10.76
CA GLY A 143 45.96 -19.79 11.37
C GLY A 143 47.23 -19.13 10.88
N GLU A 144 47.34 -17.84 11.07
CA GLU A 144 48.62 -17.16 10.95
C GLU A 144 49.46 -17.45 12.19
N LYS A 145 50.24 -18.49 12.13
CA LYS A 145 51.34 -18.64 13.05
C LYS A 145 52.47 -17.73 12.65
N ALA A 146 52.53 -16.59 13.29
CA ALA A 146 53.74 -15.83 13.27
C ALA A 146 54.87 -16.69 13.83
N ARG A 147 55.72 -17.19 12.97
CA ARG A 147 56.95 -17.83 13.37
C ARG A 147 57.99 -16.78 13.63
N ARG A 148 58.33 -16.70 14.85
CA ARG A 148 59.57 -16.02 15.21
C ARG A 148 60.75 -16.96 14.96
N ALA A 149 61.68 -16.48 14.24
CA ALA A 149 62.97 -17.10 14.13
C ALA A 149 63.82 -16.88 15.39
#